data_cc30446eb4a9e730c24de0e817aefc32
#
_entry.id   cc30446eb4a9e730c24de0e817aefc32
#
_cell.length_a   1.000
_cell.length_b   1.000
_cell.length_c   1.000
_cell.angle_alpha   90.00
_cell.angle_beta   90.00
_cell.angle_gamma   90.00
#
_symmetry.space_group_name_H-M   'P 1'
#
loop_
_entity.id
_entity.type
_entity.pdbx_description
1 polymer ?
#
loop_
_entity_poly.entity_id
_entity_poly.type
_entity_poly.pdbx_seq_one_letter_code
_entity_poly.pdbx_strand_id
1 'polypeptide(L)'
;MILSRAQLEEIAAAVTDDFNQFFFGISPEEERDIILPTPVDQLAREYLGLEVVFAPLSTDGSICGLTAYADTKFTAEKDGLTYSFPLKKNQIVLDQSFIQPGEVKKLCGKRRFTLAHECAHQILFQLESDEIKSRWKNIYSTRKAYSLRDLK
;
A
#
# COMPACT_ATOMS: atom_id res chain seq x y z
N MET A 1 17.46 -0.89 1.29
CA MET A 1 17.68 0.20 2.25
C MET A 1 17.33 -0.26 3.66
N ILE A 2 18.24 -0.12 4.58
CA ILE A 2 18.00 -0.43 5.99
C ILE A 2 17.76 0.89 6.71
N LEU A 3 16.59 1.04 7.32
CA LEU A 3 16.20 2.26 8.01
C LEU A 3 15.97 2.02 9.50
N SER A 4 16.45 2.94 10.31
CA SER A 4 16.11 2.95 11.73
C SER A 4 14.67 3.40 11.93
N ARG A 5 14.11 3.13 13.11
CA ARG A 5 12.79 3.61 13.48
C ARG A 5 12.69 5.13 13.38
N ALA A 6 13.71 5.84 13.84
CA ALA A 6 13.74 7.30 13.77
C ALA A 6 13.70 7.80 12.33
N GLN A 7 14.42 7.15 11.41
CA GLN A 7 14.39 7.49 9.99
C GLN A 7 13.03 7.24 9.37
N LEU A 8 12.38 6.11 9.72
CA LEU A 8 11.02 5.81 9.25
C LEU A 8 10.01 6.85 9.75
N GLU A 9 10.13 7.28 11.00
CA GLU A 9 9.28 8.31 11.57
C GLU A 9 9.47 9.66 10.88
N GLU A 10 10.71 10.02 10.56
CA GLU A 10 11.02 11.25 9.80
C GLU A 10 10.38 11.22 8.40
N ILE A 11 10.51 10.09 7.70
CA ILE A 11 9.91 9.92 6.37
C ILE A 11 8.39 10.03 6.48
N ALA A 12 7.79 9.35 7.44
CA ALA A 12 6.34 9.37 7.64
C ALA A 12 5.85 10.78 7.95
N ALA A 13 6.56 11.52 8.81
CA ALA A 13 6.21 12.90 9.14
C ALA A 13 6.32 13.81 7.91
N ALA A 14 7.40 13.69 7.14
CA ALA A 14 7.60 14.50 5.95
C ALA A 14 6.51 14.24 4.89
N VAL A 15 6.17 12.97 4.66
CA VAL A 15 5.11 12.60 3.71
C VAL A 15 3.76 13.11 4.20
N THR A 16 3.46 12.93 5.49
CA THR A 16 2.18 13.38 6.06
C THR A 16 2.02 14.89 5.96
N ASP A 17 3.06 15.64 6.31
CA ASP A 17 3.04 17.11 6.23
C ASP A 17 2.83 17.57 4.77
N ASP A 18 3.55 16.98 3.83
CA ASP A 18 3.44 17.33 2.42
C ASP A 18 2.06 16.95 1.86
N PHE A 19 1.54 15.79 2.23
CA PHE A 19 0.21 15.36 1.83
C PHE A 19 -0.88 16.29 2.40
N ASN A 20 -0.77 16.66 3.68
CA ASN A 20 -1.76 17.53 4.31
C ASN A 20 -1.77 18.92 3.66
N GLN A 21 -0.61 19.43 3.29
CA GLN A 21 -0.53 20.68 2.52
C GLN A 21 -1.16 20.52 1.14
N PHE A 22 -0.87 19.42 0.46
CA PHE A 22 -1.39 19.14 -0.87
C PHE A 22 -2.92 18.95 -0.86
N PHE A 23 -3.43 18.15 0.07
CA PHE A 23 -4.84 17.74 0.08
C PHE A 23 -5.73 18.72 0.84
N PHE A 24 -5.30 19.18 2.02
CA PHE A 24 -6.09 20.07 2.86
C PHE A 24 -5.67 21.54 2.78
N GLY A 25 -4.52 21.83 2.19
CA GLY A 25 -3.98 23.18 2.16
C GLY A 25 -3.50 23.68 3.52
N ILE A 26 -3.10 22.78 4.40
CA ILE A 26 -2.73 23.08 5.80
C ILE A 26 -1.23 22.94 5.97
N SER A 27 -0.58 23.97 6.56
CA SER A 27 0.84 23.93 6.88
C SER A 27 1.11 23.09 8.14
N PRO A 28 2.36 22.63 8.36
CA PRO A 28 2.73 21.90 9.58
C PRO A 28 2.43 22.68 10.88
N GLU A 29 2.56 23.99 10.85
CA GLU A 29 2.24 24.82 12.02
C GLU A 29 0.76 24.79 12.36
N GLU A 30 -0.10 24.76 11.36
CA GLU A 30 -1.55 24.66 11.53
C GLU A 30 -1.98 23.30 12.03
N GLU A 31 -1.25 22.24 11.67
CA GLU A 31 -1.53 20.86 12.07
C GLU A 31 -1.37 20.64 13.59
N ARG A 32 -0.58 21.46 14.28
CA ARG A 32 -0.32 21.30 15.71
C ARG A 32 -1.58 21.40 16.54
N ASP A 33 -2.56 22.15 16.07
CA ASP A 33 -3.80 22.42 16.77
C ASP A 33 -4.97 21.58 16.27
N ILE A 34 -4.75 20.73 15.27
CA ILE A 34 -5.80 19.96 14.61
C ILE A 34 -5.37 18.49 14.46
N ILE A 35 -6.26 17.57 14.82
CA ILE A 35 -6.08 16.15 14.51
C ILE A 35 -6.78 15.87 13.20
N LEU A 36 -5.99 15.56 12.15
CA LEU A 36 -6.52 15.23 10.82
C LEU A 36 -6.43 13.73 10.58
N PRO A 37 -7.55 13.06 10.28
CA PRO A 37 -7.48 11.70 9.78
C PRO A 37 -6.85 11.70 8.39
N THR A 38 -6.02 10.69 8.11
CA THR A 38 -5.41 10.55 6.79
C THR A 38 -6.36 9.81 5.86
N PRO A 39 -6.89 10.44 4.80
CA PRO A 39 -7.69 9.74 3.79
C PRO A 39 -6.77 8.93 2.88
N VAL A 40 -6.61 7.65 3.22
CA VAL A 40 -5.61 6.76 2.61
C VAL A 40 -5.87 6.55 1.12
N ASP A 41 -7.14 6.49 0.71
CA ASP A 41 -7.50 6.34 -0.70
C ASP A 41 -7.00 7.52 -1.54
N GLN A 42 -7.14 8.74 -1.02
CA GLN A 42 -6.66 9.94 -1.68
C GLN A 42 -5.13 10.03 -1.64
N LEU A 43 -4.52 9.60 -0.55
CA LEU A 43 -3.07 9.50 -0.47
C LEU A 43 -2.53 8.61 -1.58
N ALA A 44 -3.13 7.44 -1.77
CA ALA A 44 -2.69 6.49 -2.80
C ALA A 44 -2.92 7.04 -4.21
N ARG A 45 -4.14 7.47 -4.51
CA ARG A 45 -4.56 7.82 -5.88
C ARG A 45 -4.15 9.22 -6.29
N GLU A 46 -4.39 10.21 -5.44
CA GLU A 46 -4.20 11.62 -5.81
C GLU A 46 -2.78 12.10 -5.53
N TYR A 47 -2.24 11.75 -4.38
CA TYR A 47 -0.90 12.21 -3.99
C TYR A 47 0.21 11.34 -4.59
N LEU A 48 0.11 10.01 -4.44
CA LEU A 48 1.13 9.09 -4.94
C LEU A 48 0.91 8.68 -6.40
N GLY A 49 -0.25 8.95 -6.97
CA GLY A 49 -0.55 8.60 -8.36
C GLY A 49 -0.65 7.11 -8.63
N LEU A 50 -1.08 6.35 -7.62
CA LEU A 50 -1.18 4.90 -7.72
C LEU A 50 -2.56 4.46 -8.20
N GLU A 51 -2.62 3.39 -8.99
CA GLU A 51 -3.86 2.75 -9.35
C GLU A 51 -4.18 1.68 -8.31
N VAL A 52 -5.37 1.73 -7.73
CA VAL A 52 -5.83 0.76 -6.74
C VAL A 52 -6.92 -0.09 -7.35
N VAL A 53 -6.68 -1.40 -7.45
CA VAL A 53 -7.62 -2.36 -8.02
C VAL A 53 -7.86 -3.50 -7.04
N PHE A 54 -8.91 -4.29 -7.28
CA PHE A 54 -9.28 -5.43 -6.46
C PHE A 54 -9.24 -6.71 -7.28
N ALA A 55 -8.71 -7.78 -6.69
CA ALA A 55 -8.62 -9.07 -7.34
C ALA A 55 -8.58 -10.19 -6.29
N PRO A 56 -8.89 -11.44 -6.65
CA PRO A 56 -8.72 -12.57 -5.74
C PRO A 56 -7.23 -12.89 -5.59
N LEU A 57 -6.69 -12.69 -4.40
CA LEU A 57 -5.26 -12.84 -4.14
C LEU A 57 -4.89 -14.19 -3.52
N SER A 58 -5.78 -14.76 -2.70
CA SER A 58 -5.56 -16.08 -2.11
C SER A 58 -6.90 -16.69 -1.71
N THR A 59 -6.95 -18.02 -1.63
CA THR A 59 -8.17 -18.73 -1.22
C THR A 59 -8.41 -18.70 0.27
N ASP A 60 -7.34 -18.63 1.04
CA ASP A 60 -7.38 -18.68 2.51
C ASP A 60 -7.34 -17.30 3.17
N GLY A 61 -7.35 -16.23 2.37
CA GLY A 61 -7.24 -14.88 2.88
C GLY A 61 -5.86 -14.51 3.42
N SER A 62 -4.83 -15.31 3.13
CA SER A 62 -3.48 -15.07 3.63
C SER A 62 -2.80 -13.86 3.00
N ILE A 63 -3.23 -13.49 1.79
CA ILE A 63 -2.71 -12.32 1.08
C ILE A 63 -3.83 -11.29 0.95
N CYS A 64 -3.64 -10.14 1.58
CA CYS A 64 -4.62 -9.05 1.58
C CYS A 64 -4.35 -7.99 0.53
N GLY A 65 -3.08 -7.79 0.18
CA GLY A 65 -2.68 -6.76 -0.77
C GLY A 65 -1.31 -7.02 -1.31
N LEU A 66 -1.01 -6.35 -2.41
CA LEU A 66 0.32 -6.33 -3.01
C LEU A 66 0.52 -5.03 -3.76
N THR A 67 1.77 -4.69 -4.02
CA THR A 67 2.11 -3.54 -4.83
C THR A 67 3.21 -3.92 -5.84
N ALA A 68 3.10 -3.40 -7.05
CA ALA A 68 4.06 -3.67 -8.12
C ALA A 68 4.93 -2.45 -8.37
N TYR A 69 6.24 -2.69 -8.48
CA TYR A 69 7.22 -1.63 -8.75
C TYR A 69 7.51 -1.47 -10.24
N ALA A 70 7.12 -2.46 -11.02
CA ALA A 70 7.24 -2.47 -12.47
C ALA A 70 6.22 -3.46 -13.03
N ASP A 71 6.07 -3.52 -14.35
CA ASP A 71 5.19 -4.48 -14.99
C ASP A 71 5.68 -5.90 -14.71
N THR A 72 4.81 -6.74 -14.17
CA THR A 72 5.10 -8.13 -13.82
C THR A 72 3.82 -8.95 -13.83
N LYS A 73 3.87 -10.18 -13.33
CA LYS A 73 2.70 -11.06 -13.20
C LYS A 73 2.58 -11.56 -11.77
N PHE A 74 1.35 -11.67 -11.32
CA PHE A 74 1.00 -12.34 -10.08
C PHE A 74 0.29 -13.66 -10.39
N THR A 75 0.68 -14.73 -9.72
CA THR A 75 0.04 -16.04 -9.85
C THR A 75 -0.70 -16.38 -8.56
N ALA A 76 -1.97 -16.74 -8.68
CA ALA A 76 -2.83 -17.09 -7.55
C ALA A 76 -3.52 -18.42 -7.81
N GLU A 77 -3.90 -19.10 -6.72
CA GLU A 77 -4.72 -20.30 -6.76
C GLU A 77 -6.09 -20.02 -6.17
N LYS A 78 -7.12 -20.47 -6.86
CA LYS A 78 -8.49 -20.40 -6.38
C LYS A 78 -9.27 -21.63 -6.85
N ASP A 79 -9.93 -22.32 -5.91
CA ASP A 79 -10.75 -23.50 -6.18
C ASP A 79 -9.99 -24.59 -6.95
N GLY A 80 -8.71 -24.80 -6.58
CA GLY A 80 -7.85 -25.80 -7.22
C GLY A 80 -7.30 -25.40 -8.57
N LEU A 81 -7.64 -24.22 -9.07
CA LEU A 81 -7.15 -23.70 -10.36
C LEU A 81 -6.10 -22.63 -10.11
N THR A 82 -5.02 -22.71 -10.89
CA THR A 82 -3.99 -21.67 -10.89
C THR A 82 -4.28 -20.69 -12.02
N TYR A 83 -4.29 -19.40 -11.68
CA TYR A 83 -4.41 -18.35 -12.66
C TYR A 83 -3.42 -17.24 -12.37
N SER A 84 -3.04 -16.52 -13.42
CA SER A 84 -2.16 -15.37 -13.28
C SER A 84 -2.80 -14.15 -13.93
N PHE A 85 -2.46 -12.97 -13.41
CA PHE A 85 -2.89 -11.72 -14.00
C PHE A 85 -1.73 -10.74 -14.03
N PRO A 86 -1.74 -9.82 -15.01
CA PRO A 86 -0.67 -8.83 -15.12
C PRO A 86 -0.78 -7.78 -14.03
N LEU A 87 0.36 -7.37 -13.53
CA LEU A 87 0.51 -6.23 -12.64
C LEU A 87 1.22 -5.13 -13.40
N LYS A 88 0.76 -3.89 -13.21
CA LYS A 88 1.38 -2.74 -13.84
C LYS A 88 2.18 -1.94 -12.82
N LYS A 89 3.20 -1.25 -13.32
CA LYS A 89 3.95 -0.30 -12.50
C LYS A 89 2.99 0.68 -11.81
N ASN A 90 3.29 1.01 -10.55
CA ASN A 90 2.48 1.93 -9.75
C ASN A 90 1.06 1.43 -9.46
N GLN A 91 0.88 0.12 -9.42
CA GLN A 91 -0.41 -0.50 -9.13
C GLN A 91 -0.39 -1.16 -7.76
N ILE A 92 -1.45 -0.94 -7.01
CA ILE A 92 -1.74 -1.66 -5.76
C ILE A 92 -2.95 -2.54 -6.03
N VAL A 93 -2.86 -3.81 -5.63
CA VAL A 93 -3.98 -4.75 -5.71
C VAL A 93 -4.38 -5.11 -4.28
N LEU A 94 -5.64 -4.95 -3.97
CA LEU A 94 -6.23 -5.36 -2.69
C LEU A 94 -7.11 -6.58 -2.92
N ASP A 95 -7.21 -7.43 -1.91
CA ASP A 95 -8.04 -8.62 -2.02
C ASP A 95 -9.51 -8.25 -2.22
N GLN A 96 -10.18 -8.96 -3.12
CA GLN A 96 -11.59 -8.69 -3.44
C GLN A 96 -12.55 -8.92 -2.26
N SER A 97 -12.14 -9.64 -1.22
CA SER A 97 -12.95 -9.80 -0.02
C SER A 97 -13.33 -8.47 0.62
N PHE A 98 -12.52 -7.43 0.42
CA PHE A 98 -12.79 -6.10 0.97
C PHE A 98 -13.99 -5.41 0.35
N ILE A 99 -14.39 -5.82 -0.85
CA ILE A 99 -15.52 -5.21 -1.57
C ILE A 99 -16.70 -6.16 -1.74
N GLN A 100 -16.67 -7.33 -1.11
CA GLN A 100 -17.80 -8.26 -1.15
C GLN A 100 -18.99 -7.72 -0.37
N PRO A 101 -20.23 -7.96 -0.85
CA PRO A 101 -21.44 -7.55 -0.14
C PRO A 101 -21.45 -8.07 1.30
N GLY A 102 -21.77 -7.18 2.23
CA GLY A 102 -21.78 -7.50 3.67
C GLY A 102 -20.44 -7.40 4.37
N GLU A 103 -19.33 -7.32 3.63
CA GLU A 103 -17.99 -7.26 4.21
C GLU A 103 -17.36 -5.87 4.20
N VAL A 104 -17.84 -4.96 3.34
CA VAL A 104 -17.23 -3.64 3.13
C VAL A 104 -17.08 -2.86 4.42
N LYS A 105 -18.16 -2.73 5.20
CA LYS A 105 -18.13 -1.99 6.46
C LYS A 105 -17.31 -2.71 7.52
N LYS A 106 -17.45 -4.02 7.61
CA LYS A 106 -16.80 -4.87 8.59
C LYS A 106 -15.28 -4.88 8.42
N LEU A 107 -14.80 -4.90 7.17
CA LEU A 107 -13.38 -4.98 6.84
C LEU A 107 -12.75 -3.62 6.50
N CYS A 108 -13.46 -2.53 6.71
CA CYS A 108 -13.00 -1.19 6.35
C CYS A 108 -11.64 -0.84 6.98
N GLY A 109 -11.48 -1.09 8.27
CA GLY A 109 -10.21 -0.81 8.96
C GLY A 109 -9.05 -1.63 8.43
N LYS A 110 -9.29 -2.91 8.18
CA LYS A 110 -8.28 -3.82 7.62
C LYS A 110 -7.89 -3.40 6.19
N ARG A 111 -8.86 -3.00 5.39
CA ARG A 111 -8.62 -2.49 4.03
C ARG A 111 -7.75 -1.24 4.07
N ARG A 112 -8.10 -0.28 4.91
CA ARG A 112 -7.34 0.97 5.04
C ARG A 112 -5.92 0.73 5.51
N PHE A 113 -5.74 -0.13 6.48
CA PHE A 113 -4.41 -0.49 6.96
C PHE A 113 -3.58 -1.18 5.87
N THR A 114 -4.18 -2.10 5.12
CA THR A 114 -3.51 -2.79 4.02
C THR A 114 -3.10 -1.82 2.93
N LEU A 115 -3.99 -0.91 2.56
CA LEU A 115 -3.67 0.12 1.56
C LEU A 115 -2.53 1.03 2.02
N ALA A 116 -2.55 1.47 3.28
CA ALA A 116 -1.48 2.30 3.84
C ALA A 116 -0.13 1.54 3.83
N HIS A 117 -0.15 0.26 4.14
CA HIS A 117 1.04 -0.58 4.11
C HIS A 117 1.64 -0.65 2.70
N GLU A 118 0.81 -0.87 1.68
CA GLU A 118 1.28 -0.92 0.30
C GLU A 118 1.75 0.44 -0.20
N CYS A 119 1.10 1.53 0.22
CA CYS A 119 1.58 2.88 -0.04
C CYS A 119 2.98 3.10 0.55
N ALA A 120 3.22 2.61 1.77
CA ALA A 120 4.53 2.73 2.41
C ALA A 120 5.62 2.02 1.60
N HIS A 121 5.33 0.84 1.05
CA HIS A 121 6.27 0.15 0.17
C HIS A 121 6.61 0.98 -1.07
N GLN A 122 5.63 1.60 -1.69
CA GLN A 122 5.85 2.46 -2.85
C GLN A 122 6.69 3.69 -2.49
N ILE A 123 6.41 4.32 -1.37
CA ILE A 123 7.19 5.48 -0.90
C ILE A 123 8.64 5.09 -0.65
N LEU A 124 8.87 4.00 0.07
CA LEU A 124 10.22 3.55 0.38
C LEU A 124 10.98 3.11 -0.88
N PHE A 125 10.29 2.50 -1.83
CA PHE A 125 10.90 2.14 -3.12
C PHE A 125 11.41 3.38 -3.86
N GLN A 126 10.66 4.47 -3.86
CA GLN A 126 11.09 5.70 -4.53
C GLN A 126 12.35 6.32 -3.92
N LEU A 127 12.61 6.04 -2.64
CA LEU A 127 13.79 6.54 -1.93
C LEU A 127 15.02 5.66 -2.11
N GLU A 128 14.87 4.48 -2.75
CA GLU A 128 15.99 3.57 -2.99
C GLU A 128 16.90 4.08 -4.11
N SER A 129 18.16 3.60 -4.09
CA SER A 129 19.10 3.86 -5.17
C SER A 129 18.64 3.19 -6.47
N ASP A 130 19.09 3.72 -7.61
CA ASP A 130 18.75 3.15 -8.93
C ASP A 130 19.21 1.69 -9.05
N GLU A 131 20.32 1.33 -8.44
CA GLU A 131 20.82 -0.04 -8.44
C GLU A 131 19.84 -0.99 -7.74
N ILE A 132 19.32 -0.61 -6.58
CA ILE A 132 18.36 -1.42 -5.84
C ILE A 132 17.02 -1.46 -6.56
N LYS A 133 16.54 -0.33 -7.09
CA LYS A 133 15.31 -0.26 -7.88
C LYS A 133 15.37 -1.23 -9.07
N SER A 134 16.50 -1.32 -9.72
CA SER A 134 16.72 -2.22 -10.84
C SER A 134 16.52 -3.70 -10.45
N ARG A 135 16.91 -4.08 -9.24
CA ARG A 135 16.73 -5.45 -8.73
C ARG A 135 15.27 -5.76 -8.41
N TRP A 136 14.46 -4.75 -8.10
CA TRP A 136 13.08 -4.92 -7.66
C TRP A 136 12.05 -4.90 -8.78
N LYS A 137 12.49 -4.70 -10.03
CA LYS A 137 11.57 -4.60 -11.18
C LYS A 137 10.72 -5.82 -11.43
N ASN A 138 11.21 -7.00 -11.05
CA ASN A 138 10.52 -8.27 -11.31
C ASN A 138 9.86 -8.85 -10.08
N ILE A 139 9.79 -8.09 -8.98
CA ILE A 139 9.17 -8.55 -7.75
C ILE A 139 8.02 -7.63 -7.37
N TYR A 140 7.18 -8.13 -6.49
CA TYR A 140 6.10 -7.38 -5.87
C TYR A 140 6.11 -7.64 -4.38
N SER A 141 5.62 -6.67 -3.60
CA SER A 141 5.46 -6.82 -2.17
C SER A 141 4.08 -7.39 -1.88
N THR A 142 4.00 -8.37 -1.01
CA THR A 142 2.72 -8.92 -0.56
C THR A 142 2.56 -8.71 0.94
N ARG A 143 1.32 -8.48 1.36
CA ARG A 143 0.96 -8.40 2.77
C ARG A 143 0.10 -9.59 3.17
N LYS A 144 0.57 -10.33 4.15
CA LYS A 144 -0.19 -11.44 4.73
C LYS A 144 -1.17 -10.92 5.80
N ALA A 145 -2.36 -11.47 5.78
CA ALA A 145 -3.51 -10.93 6.49
C ALA A 145 -3.40 -10.89 8.02
N TYR A 146 -2.67 -11.79 8.60
CA TYR A 146 -2.76 -12.02 10.04
C TYR A 146 -1.46 -11.81 10.78
N SER A 147 -0.46 -11.33 10.12
CA SER A 147 0.85 -11.22 10.75
C SER A 147 1.26 -9.78 10.96
N LEU A 148 0.79 -9.21 12.06
CA LEU A 148 1.35 -7.94 12.54
C LEU A 148 2.84 -8.07 12.85
N ARG A 149 3.32 -9.30 13.07
CA ARG A 149 4.74 -9.58 13.31
C ARG A 149 5.58 -9.39 12.05
N ASP A 150 4.99 -9.60 10.89
CA ASP A 150 5.67 -9.42 9.61
C ASP A 150 5.82 -7.94 9.24
N LEU A 151 5.24 -7.05 10.04
CA LEU A 151 5.36 -5.61 9.86
C LEU A 151 6.60 -5.02 10.54
N LYS A 152 7.37 -5.85 11.21
CA LYS A 152 8.60 -5.41 11.88
C LYS A 152 9.78 -5.43 10.94
#